data_56a5e94e0b3bc58c2cb8fda904080397
#
_entry.id   56a5e94e0b3bc58c2cb8fda904080397
#
_cell.length_a   1.000
_cell.length_b   1.000
_cell.length_c   1.000
_cell.angle_alpha   90.00
_cell.angle_beta   90.00
_cell.angle_gamma   90.00
#
_symmetry.space_group_name_H-M   'P 1'
#
loop_
_entity.id
_entity.type
_entity.pdbx_description
1 polymer ?
#
loop_
_entity_poly.entity_id
_entity_poly.type
_entity_poly.pdbx_seq_one_letter_code
_entity_poly.pdbx_strand_id
1 'polypeptide(L)'
;KPLNIEGDMVFTGVEPEDITIQSLHKLNFDNTHQVWKLISSWHYGRYRIMQSEKSRQLLTILIPNLLVSIGKTPYPNETLYRFDNFLKNLSYGVHVLSLLKENNIILLDFLSILGLSPKLGQYMSANVNLIESFLQKNFFNVDKLENYIVEQLESIKNSEEVYEKKVIKFSSLVNEIKFQIGVNYLLEKTDRIRCQELLSYLAVTSLKVAIDIVFHEYKFHETELLNYDFGIIGFGGIAKKSLNYESDLDLVYVFNIKNNKNYDPNKIGLLFDNFVKRLELFLSYKAINSSVYEIDTRLRPYGVSGAKVINLDIMKDYYCTKAWNWEKLALAGAQLVVGS
;
A
#
# COMPACT_ATOMS: atom_id res chain seq x y z
N LYS A 1 -16.48 31.46 14.25
CA LYS A 1 -15.53 32.25 15.05
C LYS A 1 -14.32 31.34 15.28
N PRO A 2 -13.08 31.74 15.00
CA PRO A 2 -11.93 30.99 15.41
C PRO A 2 -11.94 30.84 16.93
N LEU A 3 -11.86 29.63 17.45
CA LEU A 3 -11.62 29.36 18.86
C LEU A 3 -10.21 29.90 19.18
N ASN A 4 -10.14 31.03 19.85
CA ASN A 4 -8.88 31.60 20.34
C ASN A 4 -8.50 30.79 21.59
N ILE A 5 -7.77 29.66 21.38
CA ILE A 5 -7.29 28.78 22.46
C ILE A 5 -5.76 28.96 22.64
N GLU A 6 -5.20 29.96 21.97
CA GLU A 6 -3.78 30.30 22.12
C GLU A 6 -3.56 30.91 23.54
N GLY A 7 -2.95 30.12 24.41
CA GLY A 7 -2.38 30.62 25.68
C GLY A 7 -2.74 29.84 26.93
N ASP A 8 -3.84 29.06 26.96
CA ASP A 8 -4.37 28.57 28.25
C ASP A 8 -4.13 27.09 28.52
N MET A 9 -3.37 26.35 27.65
CA MET A 9 -3.11 24.93 27.87
C MET A 9 -1.69 24.70 28.37
N VAL A 10 -1.59 24.19 29.61
CA VAL A 10 -0.31 23.87 30.26
C VAL A 10 -0.17 22.36 30.36
N PHE A 11 0.92 21.81 29.79
CA PHE A 11 1.25 20.40 29.80
C PHE A 11 2.50 20.09 30.65
N THR A 12 2.97 21.06 31.45
CA THR A 12 4.08 20.91 32.39
C THR A 12 3.53 20.92 33.81
N GLY A 13 4.03 20.05 34.67
CA GLY A 13 3.56 19.95 36.05
C GLY A 13 3.26 18.54 36.47
N VAL A 14 2.78 18.34 37.70
CA VAL A 14 2.44 17.02 38.27
C VAL A 14 0.99 16.63 37.94
N GLU A 15 0.12 17.62 37.92
CA GLU A 15 -1.32 17.46 37.63
C GLU A 15 -1.79 18.53 36.63
N PRO A 16 -2.84 18.23 35.86
CA PRO A 16 -3.41 19.15 34.89
C PRO A 16 -4.16 20.30 35.60
N GLU A 17 -4.05 21.51 35.06
CA GLU A 17 -4.89 22.64 35.48
C GLU A 17 -6.32 22.47 34.92
N ASP A 18 -7.33 22.90 35.68
CA ASP A 18 -8.74 22.81 35.28
C ASP A 18 -9.03 23.51 33.94
N ILE A 19 -8.36 24.62 33.66
CA ILE A 19 -8.47 25.36 32.40
C ILE A 19 -8.00 24.50 31.23
N THR A 20 -6.89 23.75 31.38
CA THR A 20 -6.38 22.85 30.35
C THR A 20 -7.36 21.70 30.07
N ILE A 21 -7.94 21.13 31.14
CA ILE A 21 -8.94 20.04 31.01
C ILE A 21 -10.19 20.53 30.29
N GLN A 22 -10.70 21.73 30.66
CA GLN A 22 -11.87 22.34 29.99
C GLN A 22 -11.58 22.63 28.51
N SER A 23 -10.37 23.08 28.19
CA SER A 23 -9.95 23.39 26.82
C SER A 23 -9.89 22.12 25.97
N LEU A 24 -9.36 21.01 26.50
CA LEU A 24 -9.36 19.71 25.84
C LEU A 24 -10.79 19.19 25.59
N HIS A 25 -11.71 19.35 26.55
CA HIS A 25 -13.12 19.02 26.33
C HIS A 25 -13.75 19.85 25.21
N LYS A 26 -13.48 21.15 25.14
CA LYS A 26 -13.96 22.01 24.05
C LYS A 26 -13.42 21.59 22.68
N LEU A 27 -12.30 20.93 22.64
CA LEU A 27 -11.67 20.35 21.44
C LEU A 27 -12.15 18.93 21.12
N ASN A 28 -13.24 18.47 21.74
CA ASN A 28 -13.85 17.15 21.52
C ASN A 28 -12.98 15.98 21.96
N PHE A 29 -12.05 16.17 22.89
CA PHE A 29 -11.33 15.04 23.49
C PHE A 29 -12.14 14.44 24.63
N ASP A 30 -12.31 13.12 24.59
CA ASP A 30 -12.74 12.33 25.75
C ASP A 30 -11.53 12.00 26.61
N ASN A 31 -11.73 11.54 27.87
CA ASN A 31 -10.63 11.14 28.74
C ASN A 31 -9.48 12.15 28.85
N THR A 32 -9.81 13.43 28.99
CA THR A 32 -8.89 14.57 28.94
C THR A 32 -7.67 14.43 29.86
N HIS A 33 -7.79 13.78 31.02
CA HIS A 33 -6.66 13.48 31.89
C HIS A 33 -5.63 12.54 31.25
N GLN A 34 -6.09 11.54 30.50
CA GLN A 34 -5.19 10.64 29.77
C GLN A 34 -4.52 11.36 28.61
N VAL A 35 -5.27 12.20 27.90
CA VAL A 35 -4.75 13.08 26.84
C VAL A 35 -3.67 13.99 27.39
N TRP A 36 -3.94 14.66 28.52
CA TRP A 36 -2.95 15.52 29.19
C TRP A 36 -1.68 14.73 29.57
N LYS A 37 -1.82 13.55 30.22
CA LYS A 37 -0.68 12.68 30.58
C LYS A 37 0.14 12.28 29.36
N LEU A 38 -0.51 11.96 28.26
CA LEU A 38 0.16 11.58 27.00
C LEU A 38 1.01 12.75 26.48
N ILE A 39 0.43 13.94 26.36
CA ILE A 39 1.12 15.13 25.85
C ILE A 39 2.25 15.57 26.80
N SER A 40 1.99 15.55 28.10
CA SER A 40 3.03 15.81 29.12
C SER A 40 4.23 14.87 28.97
N SER A 41 3.97 13.59 28.66
CA SER A 41 5.04 12.60 28.48
C SER A 41 6.00 12.93 27.33
N TRP A 42 5.56 13.70 26.34
CA TRP A 42 6.41 14.15 25.24
C TRP A 42 7.53 15.09 25.71
N HIS A 43 7.28 15.91 26.73
CA HIS A 43 8.27 16.85 27.28
C HIS A 43 9.37 16.15 28.10
N TYR A 44 9.09 14.97 28.66
CA TYR A 44 10.04 14.25 29.53
C TYR A 44 11.04 13.33 28.80
N GLY A 45 11.23 13.51 27.48
CA GLY A 45 12.27 12.80 26.73
C GLY A 45 12.01 11.30 26.49
N ARG A 46 10.76 10.85 26.63
CA ARG A 46 10.36 9.45 26.47
C ARG A 46 10.73 8.86 25.09
N TYR A 47 10.71 9.69 24.06
CA TYR A 47 11.00 9.28 22.68
C TYR A 47 12.35 9.82 22.22
N ARG A 48 13.00 9.07 21.34
CA ARG A 48 14.32 9.40 20.79
C ARG A 48 14.33 10.84 20.17
N ILE A 49 13.26 11.20 19.50
CA ILE A 49 13.09 12.54 18.92
C ILE A 49 13.14 13.64 19.98
N MET A 50 12.65 13.37 21.20
CA MET A 50 12.55 14.36 22.29
C MET A 50 13.87 14.55 23.05
N GLN A 51 14.92 13.81 22.70
CA GLN A 51 16.27 14.03 23.25
C GLN A 51 16.89 15.32 22.73
N SER A 52 16.49 15.77 21.52
CA SER A 52 16.93 17.06 20.96
C SER A 52 16.12 18.22 21.55
N GLU A 53 16.80 19.25 22.05
CA GLU A 53 16.16 20.47 22.52
C GLU A 53 15.33 21.15 21.43
N LYS A 54 15.88 21.22 20.22
CA LYS A 54 15.19 21.81 19.06
C LYS A 54 13.90 21.06 18.70
N SER A 55 13.87 19.74 18.81
CA SER A 55 12.66 18.96 18.58
C SER A 55 11.60 19.25 19.66
N ARG A 56 12.00 19.35 20.93
CA ARG A 56 11.08 19.71 22.01
C ARG A 56 10.48 21.10 21.82
N GLN A 57 11.30 22.09 21.46
CA GLN A 57 10.83 23.44 21.17
C GLN A 57 9.83 23.46 19.99
N LEU A 58 10.16 22.76 18.88
CA LEU A 58 9.27 22.68 17.72
C LEU A 58 7.93 22.02 18.08
N LEU A 59 7.96 20.91 18.84
CA LEU A 59 6.75 20.24 19.27
C LEU A 59 5.92 21.11 20.19
N THR A 60 6.53 21.80 21.16
CA THR A 60 5.84 22.73 22.06
C THR A 60 5.09 23.81 21.29
N ILE A 61 5.73 24.39 20.26
CA ILE A 61 5.09 25.39 19.40
C ILE A 61 3.96 24.78 18.55
N LEU A 62 4.11 23.51 18.13
CA LEU A 62 3.13 22.82 17.30
C LEU A 62 1.88 22.38 18.08
N ILE A 63 2.01 22.02 19.37
CA ILE A 63 0.94 21.43 20.19
C ILE A 63 -0.40 22.19 20.11
N PRO A 64 -0.50 23.51 20.26
CA PRO A 64 -1.78 24.20 20.20
C PRO A 64 -2.50 23.99 18.87
N ASN A 65 -1.81 24.21 17.75
CA ASN A 65 -2.38 24.03 16.42
C ASN A 65 -2.69 22.55 16.13
N LEU A 66 -1.83 21.64 16.59
CA LEU A 66 -2.02 20.19 16.50
C LEU A 66 -3.32 19.77 17.20
N LEU A 67 -3.55 20.18 18.44
CA LEU A 67 -4.74 19.80 19.21
C LEU A 67 -6.02 20.38 18.63
N VAL A 68 -6.01 21.63 18.17
CA VAL A 68 -7.13 22.24 17.45
C VAL A 68 -7.45 21.48 16.17
N SER A 69 -6.44 21.06 15.46
CA SER A 69 -6.60 20.31 14.20
C SER A 69 -7.08 18.88 14.44
N ILE A 70 -6.53 18.20 15.44
CA ILE A 70 -6.98 16.86 15.86
C ILE A 70 -8.43 16.90 16.34
N GLY A 71 -8.81 17.91 17.13
CA GLY A 71 -10.17 18.07 17.62
C GLY A 71 -11.25 18.24 16.54
N LYS A 72 -10.84 18.55 15.30
CA LYS A 72 -11.73 18.61 14.13
C LYS A 72 -11.85 17.27 13.40
N THR A 73 -11.02 16.30 13.71
CA THR A 73 -11.11 14.95 13.11
C THR A 73 -12.30 14.17 13.67
N PRO A 74 -12.83 13.18 12.95
CA PRO A 74 -13.98 12.39 13.45
C PRO A 74 -13.69 11.62 14.74
N TYR A 75 -12.43 11.29 15.00
CA TYR A 75 -11.98 10.49 16.16
C TYR A 75 -10.75 11.13 16.81
N PRO A 76 -10.91 12.22 17.61
CA PRO A 76 -9.79 12.97 18.14
C PRO A 76 -8.82 12.16 18.99
N ASN A 77 -9.33 11.32 19.88
CA ASN A 77 -8.50 10.52 20.78
C ASN A 77 -7.64 9.53 20.00
N GLU A 78 -8.24 8.78 19.05
CA GLU A 78 -7.55 7.82 18.19
C GLU A 78 -6.52 8.51 17.32
N THR A 79 -6.86 9.67 16.76
CA THR A 79 -5.93 10.46 15.95
C THR A 79 -4.72 10.89 16.78
N LEU A 80 -4.92 11.34 18.02
CA LEU A 80 -3.84 11.69 18.92
C LEU A 80 -2.96 10.49 19.28
N TYR A 81 -3.55 9.32 19.57
CA TYR A 81 -2.78 8.09 19.84
C TYR A 81 -1.97 7.63 18.62
N ARG A 82 -2.51 7.79 17.41
CA ARG A 82 -1.77 7.46 16.18
C ARG A 82 -0.66 8.48 15.91
N PHE A 83 -0.88 9.74 16.23
CA PHE A 83 0.17 10.75 16.19
C PHE A 83 1.28 10.45 17.22
N ASP A 84 0.94 10.01 18.42
CA ASP A 84 1.91 9.56 19.42
C ASP A 84 2.75 8.38 18.92
N ASN A 85 2.12 7.38 18.29
CA ASN A 85 2.83 6.27 17.67
C ASN A 85 3.76 6.71 16.53
N PHE A 86 3.33 7.69 15.75
CA PHE A 86 4.19 8.31 14.75
C PHE A 86 5.42 8.97 15.39
N LEU A 87 5.27 9.74 16.46
CA LEU A 87 6.39 10.34 17.19
C LEU A 87 7.37 9.31 17.74
N LYS A 88 6.89 8.15 18.20
CA LYS A 88 7.73 7.04 18.67
C LYS A 88 8.66 6.49 17.59
N ASN A 89 8.17 6.44 16.35
CA ASN A 89 8.89 5.87 15.21
C ASN A 89 9.85 6.87 14.54
N LEU A 90 9.76 8.15 14.91
CA LEU A 90 10.65 9.18 14.39
C LEU A 90 12.07 9.02 14.96
N SER A 91 13.03 8.70 14.10
CA SER A 91 14.45 8.67 14.47
C SER A 91 15.09 10.07 14.41
N TYR A 92 14.70 10.91 13.45
CA TYR A 92 15.19 12.26 13.24
C TYR A 92 13.97 13.19 12.99
N GLY A 93 13.56 13.91 14.02
CA GLY A 93 12.27 14.60 13.98
C GLY A 93 12.30 16.08 13.66
N VAL A 94 13.47 16.76 13.75
CA VAL A 94 13.55 18.21 13.57
C VAL A 94 12.98 18.64 12.21
N HIS A 95 13.36 17.94 11.15
CA HIS A 95 12.90 18.28 9.80
C HIS A 95 11.37 18.10 9.64
N VAL A 96 10.86 16.95 10.06
CA VAL A 96 9.44 16.62 9.96
C VAL A 96 8.59 17.57 10.83
N LEU A 97 9.02 17.84 12.07
CA LEU A 97 8.29 18.77 12.94
C LEU A 97 8.34 20.21 12.41
N SER A 98 9.47 20.65 11.81
CA SER A 98 9.53 21.95 11.14
C SER A 98 8.56 22.03 9.98
N LEU A 99 8.50 20.97 9.14
CA LEU A 99 7.61 20.88 8.01
C LEU A 99 6.14 21.00 8.43
N LEU A 100 5.73 20.22 9.44
CA LEU A 100 4.35 20.23 9.96
C LEU A 100 4.01 21.58 10.61
N LYS A 101 4.98 22.24 11.26
CA LYS A 101 4.81 23.57 11.85
C LYS A 101 4.64 24.64 10.79
N GLU A 102 5.47 24.62 9.75
CA GLU A 102 5.54 25.66 8.73
C GLU A 102 4.42 25.53 7.69
N ASN A 103 3.83 24.34 7.55
CA ASN A 103 2.83 24.07 6.52
C ASN A 103 1.55 23.48 7.12
N ASN A 104 0.59 24.38 7.39
CA ASN A 104 -0.68 24.00 7.99
C ASN A 104 -1.52 23.05 7.11
N ILE A 105 -1.41 23.16 5.78
CA ILE A 105 -2.14 22.27 4.86
C ILE A 105 -1.62 20.84 5.02
N ILE A 106 -0.29 20.67 5.04
CA ILE A 106 0.33 19.35 5.24
C ILE A 106 -0.04 18.79 6.61
N LEU A 107 -0.06 19.60 7.65
CA LEU A 107 -0.49 19.17 8.98
C LEU A 107 -1.93 18.64 8.95
N LEU A 108 -2.85 19.37 8.32
CA LEU A 108 -4.26 18.97 8.23
C LEU A 108 -4.43 17.68 7.42
N ASP A 109 -3.78 17.58 6.28
CA ASP A 109 -3.82 16.37 5.44
C ASP A 109 -3.24 15.16 6.19
N PHE A 110 -2.10 15.34 6.85
CA PHE A 110 -1.46 14.34 7.69
C PHE A 110 -2.39 13.84 8.81
N LEU A 111 -3.01 14.75 9.56
CA LEU A 111 -3.92 14.41 10.64
C LEU A 111 -5.21 13.77 10.13
N SER A 112 -5.69 14.17 8.96
CA SER A 112 -6.84 13.54 8.30
C SER A 112 -6.54 12.08 7.95
N ILE A 113 -5.35 11.79 7.44
CA ILE A 113 -4.92 10.41 7.15
C ILE A 113 -4.86 9.59 8.45
N LEU A 114 -4.25 10.14 9.50
CA LEU A 114 -4.18 9.47 10.80
C LEU A 114 -5.57 9.21 11.40
N GLY A 115 -6.49 10.16 11.24
CA GLY A 115 -7.85 10.08 11.79
C GLY A 115 -8.74 9.11 11.05
N LEU A 116 -8.71 9.12 9.71
CA LEU A 116 -9.67 8.41 8.88
C LEU A 116 -9.22 6.99 8.49
N SER A 117 -7.92 6.74 8.37
CA SER A 117 -7.42 5.43 7.94
C SER A 117 -6.33 4.87 8.86
N PRO A 118 -6.66 3.89 9.72
CA PRO A 118 -5.66 3.22 10.56
C PRO A 118 -4.49 2.63 9.76
N LYS A 119 -4.76 2.02 8.61
CA LYS A 119 -3.74 1.37 7.77
C LYS A 119 -2.81 2.38 7.11
N LEU A 120 -3.36 3.42 6.48
CA LEU A 120 -2.54 4.48 5.87
C LEU A 120 -1.73 5.22 6.94
N GLY A 121 -2.34 5.50 8.10
CA GLY A 121 -1.65 6.11 9.24
C GLY A 121 -0.51 5.24 9.79
N GLN A 122 -0.72 3.92 9.89
CA GLN A 122 0.32 2.98 10.31
C GLN A 122 1.45 2.89 9.27
N TYR A 123 1.11 2.81 7.98
CA TYR A 123 2.09 2.80 6.90
C TYR A 123 2.94 4.07 6.90
N MET A 124 2.31 5.23 7.06
CA MET A 124 2.99 6.52 7.15
C MET A 124 3.86 6.63 8.40
N SER A 125 3.41 6.11 9.53
CA SER A 125 4.21 6.08 10.76
C SER A 125 5.45 5.20 10.66
N ALA A 126 5.40 4.15 9.85
CA ALA A 126 6.54 3.30 9.55
C ALA A 126 7.48 3.89 8.48
N ASN A 127 6.97 4.80 7.65
CA ASN A 127 7.69 5.38 6.50
C ASN A 127 7.64 6.91 6.57
N VAL A 128 8.35 7.47 7.53
CA VAL A 128 8.28 8.92 7.83
C VAL A 128 8.61 9.81 6.64
N ASN A 129 9.49 9.37 5.75
CA ASN A 129 9.88 10.11 4.54
C ASN A 129 8.71 10.38 3.58
N LEU A 130 7.60 9.61 3.70
CA LEU A 130 6.39 9.85 2.90
C LEU A 130 5.74 11.22 3.17
N ILE A 131 5.99 11.83 4.34
CA ILE A 131 5.50 13.19 4.62
C ILE A 131 6.13 14.21 3.68
N GLU A 132 7.39 13.99 3.31
CA GLU A 132 8.09 14.85 2.35
C GLU A 132 7.48 14.73 0.94
N SER A 133 6.92 13.57 0.62
CA SER A 133 6.25 13.35 -0.67
C SER A 133 5.04 14.28 -0.85
N PHE A 134 4.39 14.72 0.23
CA PHE A 134 3.27 15.69 0.16
C PHE A 134 3.73 17.06 -0.38
N LEU A 135 5.02 17.39 -0.27
CA LEU A 135 5.59 18.61 -0.86
C LEU A 135 5.80 18.50 -2.36
N GLN A 136 5.82 17.29 -2.90
CA GLN A 136 6.03 17.10 -4.32
C GLN A 136 4.78 17.51 -5.09
N LYS A 137 4.94 18.42 -6.06
CA LYS A 137 3.83 18.93 -6.90
C LYS A 137 3.00 17.84 -7.59
N ASN A 138 3.61 16.68 -7.83
CA ASN A 138 2.97 15.57 -8.54
C ASN A 138 2.29 14.56 -7.61
N PHE A 139 2.45 14.67 -6.27
CA PHE A 139 1.85 13.70 -5.34
C PHE A 139 0.32 13.65 -5.45
N PHE A 140 -0.32 14.81 -5.64
CA PHE A 140 -1.77 14.93 -5.78
C PHE A 140 -2.24 14.92 -7.25
N ASN A 141 -1.32 14.71 -8.22
CA ASN A 141 -1.66 14.67 -9.64
C ASN A 141 -1.87 13.22 -10.11
N VAL A 142 -3.10 12.73 -9.97
CA VAL A 142 -3.48 11.37 -10.36
C VAL A 142 -3.51 11.13 -11.87
N ASP A 143 -3.61 12.18 -12.69
CA ASP A 143 -3.69 12.06 -14.17
C ASP A 143 -2.38 11.56 -14.78
N LYS A 144 -1.26 11.86 -14.15
CA LYS A 144 0.08 11.43 -14.60
C LYS A 144 0.56 10.16 -13.93
N LEU A 145 -0.22 9.59 -13.01
CA LEU A 145 0.23 8.49 -12.17
C LEU A 145 0.45 7.19 -12.98
N GLU A 146 -0.34 6.94 -14.01
CA GLU A 146 -0.15 5.76 -14.89
C GLU A 146 1.21 5.78 -15.60
N ASN A 147 1.60 6.93 -16.15
CA ASN A 147 2.92 7.07 -16.78
C ASN A 147 4.05 6.90 -15.76
N TYR A 148 3.88 7.50 -14.57
CA TYR A 148 4.84 7.35 -13.48
C TYR A 148 5.00 5.89 -13.05
N ILE A 149 3.90 5.13 -12.91
CA ILE A 149 3.91 3.70 -12.59
C ILE A 149 4.76 2.92 -13.59
N VAL A 150 4.52 3.13 -14.88
CA VAL A 150 5.27 2.43 -15.94
C VAL A 150 6.75 2.81 -15.90
N GLU A 151 7.08 4.09 -15.89
CA GLU A 151 8.46 4.57 -15.88
C GLU A 151 9.26 4.03 -14.70
N GLN A 152 8.70 4.06 -13.50
CA GLN A 152 9.39 3.61 -12.30
C GLN A 152 9.57 2.09 -12.23
N LEU A 153 8.54 1.32 -12.58
CA LEU A 153 8.61 -0.14 -12.60
C LEU A 153 9.56 -0.65 -13.68
N GLU A 154 9.52 -0.06 -14.88
CA GLU A 154 10.46 -0.37 -15.97
C GLU A 154 11.91 0.00 -15.58
N SER A 155 12.13 1.10 -14.88
CA SER A 155 13.45 1.48 -14.38
C SER A 155 14.03 0.42 -13.43
N ILE A 156 13.21 -0.17 -12.54
CA ILE A 156 13.66 -1.26 -11.66
C ILE A 156 13.99 -2.51 -12.49
N LYS A 157 13.14 -2.88 -13.46
CA LYS A 157 13.38 -4.02 -14.34
C LYS A 157 14.71 -3.92 -15.06
N ASN A 158 14.96 -2.74 -15.65
CA ASN A 158 16.13 -2.49 -16.51
C ASN A 158 17.42 -2.13 -15.73
N SER A 159 17.34 -2.01 -14.40
CA SER A 159 18.51 -1.73 -13.58
C SER A 159 19.50 -2.91 -13.59
N GLU A 160 20.79 -2.61 -13.39
CA GLU A 160 21.87 -3.62 -13.24
C GLU A 160 21.94 -4.19 -11.82
N GLU A 161 20.95 -3.92 -10.98
CA GLU A 161 20.94 -4.37 -9.59
C GLU A 161 20.68 -5.87 -9.49
N VAL A 162 21.21 -6.47 -8.42
CA VAL A 162 20.96 -7.88 -8.08
C VAL A 162 19.48 -8.10 -7.75
N TYR A 163 19.00 -9.33 -7.99
CA TYR A 163 17.60 -9.71 -7.87
C TYR A 163 16.96 -9.29 -6.53
N GLU A 164 17.64 -9.55 -5.41
CA GLU A 164 17.13 -9.22 -4.07
C GLU A 164 16.87 -7.72 -3.90
N LYS A 165 17.73 -6.87 -4.45
CA LYS A 165 17.53 -5.42 -4.44
C LYS A 165 16.36 -5.00 -5.31
N LYS A 166 16.17 -5.64 -6.48
CA LYS A 166 15.00 -5.41 -7.33
C LYS A 166 13.72 -5.76 -6.60
N VAL A 167 13.67 -6.91 -5.89
CA VAL A 167 12.52 -7.33 -5.07
C VAL A 167 12.16 -6.27 -4.02
N ILE A 168 13.16 -5.81 -3.27
CA ILE A 168 12.96 -4.79 -2.22
C ILE A 168 12.46 -3.48 -2.81
N LYS A 169 13.12 -2.97 -3.85
CA LYS A 169 12.74 -1.70 -4.50
C LYS A 169 11.35 -1.77 -5.13
N PHE A 170 11.05 -2.87 -5.80
CA PHE A 170 9.74 -3.11 -6.39
C PHE A 170 8.64 -3.10 -5.32
N SER A 171 8.84 -3.86 -4.25
CA SER A 171 7.88 -3.93 -3.16
C SER A 171 7.67 -2.56 -2.49
N SER A 172 8.74 -1.82 -2.22
CA SER A 172 8.67 -0.48 -1.63
C SER A 172 7.93 0.49 -2.54
N LEU A 173 8.27 0.52 -3.83
CA LEU A 173 7.65 1.40 -4.82
C LEU A 173 6.14 1.12 -4.98
N VAL A 174 5.75 -0.15 -5.13
CA VAL A 174 4.33 -0.50 -5.29
C VAL A 174 3.52 -0.10 -4.06
N ASN A 175 4.06 -0.32 -2.86
CA ASN A 175 3.39 0.09 -1.62
C ASN A 175 3.31 1.62 -1.48
N GLU A 176 4.33 2.36 -1.91
CA GLU A 176 4.33 3.82 -1.95
C GLU A 176 3.26 4.36 -2.92
N ILE A 177 3.15 3.78 -4.11
CA ILE A 177 2.13 4.17 -5.09
C ILE A 177 0.72 3.81 -4.58
N LYS A 178 0.53 2.64 -3.97
CA LYS A 178 -0.73 2.29 -3.30
C LYS A 178 -1.09 3.32 -2.24
N PHE A 179 -0.12 3.69 -1.40
CA PHE A 179 -0.32 4.73 -0.39
C PHE A 179 -0.74 6.05 -1.03
N GLN A 180 -0.05 6.49 -2.07
CA GLN A 180 -0.39 7.71 -2.80
C GLN A 180 -1.82 7.69 -3.35
N ILE A 181 -2.25 6.58 -3.98
CA ILE A 181 -3.62 6.40 -4.48
C ILE A 181 -4.62 6.47 -3.32
N GLY A 182 -4.35 5.75 -2.22
CA GLY A 182 -5.21 5.72 -1.05
C GLY A 182 -5.36 7.09 -0.38
N VAL A 183 -4.28 7.86 -0.26
CA VAL A 183 -4.29 9.23 0.28
C VAL A 183 -5.08 10.17 -0.62
N ASN A 184 -4.88 10.11 -1.94
CA ASN A 184 -5.64 10.94 -2.88
C ASN A 184 -7.14 10.66 -2.81
N TYR A 185 -7.54 9.41 -2.64
CA TYR A 185 -8.94 9.05 -2.43
C TYR A 185 -9.46 9.57 -1.09
N LEU A 186 -8.70 9.36 0.00
CA LEU A 186 -9.08 9.74 1.35
C LEU A 186 -9.25 11.27 1.51
N LEU A 187 -8.41 12.05 0.83
CA LEU A 187 -8.43 13.51 0.82
C LEU A 187 -9.33 14.10 -0.29
N GLU A 188 -10.19 13.27 -0.90
CA GLU A 188 -11.15 13.67 -1.93
C GLU A 188 -10.51 14.36 -3.15
N LYS A 189 -9.22 14.04 -3.44
CA LYS A 189 -8.51 14.50 -4.66
C LYS A 189 -8.84 13.66 -5.89
N THR A 190 -9.38 12.47 -5.68
CA THR A 190 -9.86 11.57 -6.73
C THR A 190 -11.14 10.84 -6.27
N ASP A 191 -11.95 10.40 -7.22
CA ASP A 191 -13.14 9.62 -6.91
C ASP A 191 -12.83 8.12 -6.75
N ARG A 192 -13.85 7.36 -6.29
CA ARG A 192 -13.74 5.93 -6.07
C ARG A 192 -13.43 5.14 -7.34
N ILE A 193 -14.04 5.51 -8.46
CA ILE A 193 -13.90 4.78 -9.73
C ILE A 193 -12.46 4.93 -10.19
N ARG A 194 -11.96 6.16 -10.24
CA ARG A 194 -10.57 6.44 -10.63
C ARG A 194 -9.55 5.79 -9.69
N CYS A 195 -9.81 5.77 -8.39
CA CYS A 195 -8.98 5.05 -7.42
C CYS A 195 -8.90 3.55 -7.75
N GLN A 196 -10.03 2.91 -8.01
CA GLN A 196 -10.09 1.50 -8.36
C GLN A 196 -9.41 1.18 -9.69
N GLU A 197 -9.55 2.04 -10.69
CA GLU A 197 -8.85 1.92 -11.99
C GLU A 197 -7.33 2.00 -11.79
N LEU A 198 -6.84 2.97 -11.02
CA LEU A 198 -5.41 3.15 -10.75
C LEU A 198 -4.82 1.97 -9.98
N LEU A 199 -5.53 1.45 -8.96
CA LEU A 199 -5.10 0.25 -8.24
C LEU A 199 -5.03 -0.97 -9.16
N SER A 200 -6.00 -1.12 -10.06
CA SER A 200 -6.03 -2.22 -11.03
C SER A 200 -4.93 -2.07 -12.09
N TYR A 201 -4.69 -0.85 -12.55
CA TYR A 201 -3.60 -0.54 -13.48
C TYR A 201 -2.23 -0.84 -12.87
N LEU A 202 -2.02 -0.41 -11.62
CA LEU A 202 -0.81 -0.71 -10.85
C LEU A 202 -0.61 -2.22 -10.72
N ALA A 203 -1.66 -2.98 -10.39
CA ALA A 203 -1.57 -4.43 -10.24
C ALA A 203 -1.18 -5.12 -11.55
N VAL A 204 -1.83 -4.77 -12.66
CA VAL A 204 -1.53 -5.36 -13.98
C VAL A 204 -0.12 -5.01 -14.43
N THR A 205 0.32 -3.76 -14.26
CA THR A 205 1.68 -3.35 -14.62
C THR A 205 2.72 -4.03 -13.74
N SER A 206 2.42 -4.17 -12.44
CA SER A 206 3.26 -4.91 -11.49
C SER A 206 3.42 -6.38 -11.89
N LEU A 207 2.34 -7.05 -12.29
CA LEU A 207 2.38 -8.43 -12.78
C LEU A 207 3.28 -8.56 -14.02
N LYS A 208 3.15 -7.67 -15.00
CA LYS A 208 3.97 -7.68 -16.22
C LYS A 208 5.46 -7.54 -15.90
N VAL A 209 5.81 -6.54 -15.11
CA VAL A 209 7.21 -6.28 -14.74
C VAL A 209 7.78 -7.40 -13.87
N ALA A 210 7.01 -7.94 -12.92
CA ALA A 210 7.43 -9.05 -12.08
C ALA A 210 7.71 -10.32 -12.90
N ILE A 211 6.86 -10.63 -13.90
CA ILE A 211 7.09 -11.74 -14.84
C ILE A 211 8.44 -11.57 -15.54
N ASP A 212 8.70 -10.40 -16.11
CA ASP A 212 9.94 -10.13 -16.84
C ASP A 212 11.18 -10.27 -15.93
N ILE A 213 11.13 -9.72 -14.71
CA ILE A 213 12.24 -9.81 -13.74
C ILE A 213 12.50 -11.27 -13.36
N VAL A 214 11.47 -12.02 -12.98
CA VAL A 214 11.58 -13.41 -12.55
C VAL A 214 12.03 -14.29 -13.71
N PHE A 215 11.52 -14.05 -14.90
CA PHE A 215 11.88 -14.77 -16.10
C PHE A 215 13.35 -14.62 -16.45
N HIS A 216 13.86 -13.38 -16.40
CA HIS A 216 15.26 -13.08 -16.69
C HIS A 216 16.20 -13.67 -15.65
N GLU A 217 15.87 -13.57 -14.36
CA GLU A 217 16.70 -14.07 -13.25
C GLU A 217 16.92 -15.59 -13.33
N TYR A 218 15.87 -16.32 -13.60
CA TYR A 218 15.93 -17.79 -13.56
C TYR A 218 16.32 -18.44 -14.88
N LYS A 219 16.77 -17.64 -15.88
CA LYS A 219 17.29 -18.11 -17.16
C LYS A 219 16.51 -19.32 -17.69
N PHE A 220 15.18 -19.21 -17.69
CA PHE A 220 14.36 -20.20 -18.38
C PHE A 220 14.90 -20.24 -19.80
N HIS A 221 15.50 -21.35 -20.21
CA HIS A 221 16.21 -21.45 -21.48
C HIS A 221 15.33 -20.90 -22.59
N GLU A 222 15.73 -19.78 -23.17
CA GLU A 222 14.95 -19.02 -24.17
C GLU A 222 14.44 -19.92 -25.30
N THR A 223 15.18 -20.96 -25.63
CA THR A 223 14.80 -21.96 -26.64
C THR A 223 13.63 -22.86 -26.25
N GLU A 224 13.44 -23.17 -24.97
CA GLU A 224 12.32 -24.01 -24.53
C GLU A 224 11.01 -23.23 -24.47
N LEU A 225 11.07 -21.93 -24.14
CA LEU A 225 9.89 -21.09 -23.95
C LEU A 225 9.33 -20.49 -25.25
N LEU A 226 10.11 -20.37 -26.30
CA LEU A 226 9.63 -19.92 -27.62
C LEU A 226 8.46 -20.75 -28.18
N ASN A 227 8.30 -21.97 -27.70
CA ASN A 227 7.24 -22.89 -28.11
C ASN A 227 5.96 -22.80 -27.24
N TYR A 228 5.96 -21.94 -26.26
CA TYR A 228 4.85 -21.81 -25.31
C TYR A 228 4.40 -20.33 -25.19
N ASP A 229 3.10 -20.16 -24.98
CA ASP A 229 2.53 -18.91 -24.51
C ASP A 229 2.22 -19.07 -23.00
N PHE A 230 2.54 -18.07 -22.22
CA PHE A 230 2.15 -18.00 -20.81
C PHE A 230 1.20 -16.83 -20.61
N GLY A 231 0.15 -17.05 -19.85
CA GLY A 231 -0.82 -15.99 -19.55
C GLY A 231 -1.34 -16.06 -18.13
N ILE A 232 -1.85 -14.93 -17.66
CA ILE A 232 -2.55 -14.80 -16.39
C ILE A 232 -3.97 -14.34 -16.69
N ILE A 233 -4.94 -15.13 -16.28
CA ILE A 233 -6.36 -14.79 -16.32
C ILE A 233 -6.71 -14.19 -14.96
N GLY A 234 -7.18 -12.95 -14.94
CA GLY A 234 -7.69 -12.28 -13.76
C GLY A 234 -9.19 -12.50 -13.62
N PHE A 235 -9.63 -12.61 -12.38
CA PHE A 235 -11.04 -12.71 -11.99
C PHE A 235 -11.40 -11.54 -11.06
N GLY A 236 -12.67 -11.39 -10.73
CA GLY A 236 -13.11 -10.42 -9.73
C GLY A 236 -12.69 -8.98 -10.02
N GLY A 237 -12.08 -8.34 -9.03
CA GLY A 237 -11.71 -6.92 -9.07
C GLY A 237 -10.67 -6.57 -10.12
N ILE A 238 -9.66 -7.43 -10.33
CA ILE A 238 -8.60 -7.16 -11.31
C ILE A 238 -9.14 -7.22 -12.74
N ALA A 239 -10.03 -8.19 -13.03
CA ALA A 239 -10.65 -8.32 -14.34
C ALA A 239 -11.57 -7.13 -14.67
N LYS A 240 -12.30 -6.66 -13.67
CA LYS A 240 -13.28 -5.55 -13.80
C LYS A 240 -12.68 -4.16 -13.64
N LYS A 241 -11.39 -4.05 -13.42
CA LYS A 241 -10.69 -2.80 -13.09
C LYS A 241 -11.30 -2.09 -11.87
N SER A 242 -11.69 -2.86 -10.87
CA SER A 242 -12.38 -2.40 -9.66
C SER A 242 -11.73 -2.89 -8.37
N LEU A 243 -10.38 -3.01 -8.37
CA LEU A 243 -9.64 -3.37 -7.16
C LEU A 243 -9.82 -2.30 -6.08
N ASN A 244 -10.03 -2.76 -4.85
CA ASN A 244 -9.94 -1.93 -3.67
C ASN A 244 -8.54 -1.99 -3.08
N TYR A 245 -8.25 -1.12 -2.12
CA TYR A 245 -6.95 -1.03 -1.47
C TYR A 245 -6.45 -2.36 -0.85
N GLU A 246 -7.37 -3.17 -0.35
CA GLU A 246 -7.12 -4.45 0.32
C GLU A 246 -7.53 -5.68 -0.49
N SER A 247 -7.83 -5.51 -1.76
CA SER A 247 -8.25 -6.64 -2.60
C SER A 247 -7.10 -7.60 -2.85
N ASP A 248 -7.38 -8.89 -2.71
CA ASP A 248 -6.54 -9.94 -3.23
C ASP A 248 -6.56 -9.92 -4.75
N LEU A 249 -5.54 -10.50 -5.38
CA LEU A 249 -5.52 -10.75 -6.80
C LEU A 249 -6.02 -12.17 -7.09
N ASP A 250 -7.23 -12.28 -7.60
CA ASP A 250 -7.82 -13.55 -8.05
C ASP A 250 -7.22 -13.92 -9.41
N LEU A 251 -6.28 -14.87 -9.44
CA LEU A 251 -5.49 -15.20 -10.63
C LEU A 251 -5.56 -16.68 -10.98
N VAL A 252 -5.58 -16.98 -12.27
CA VAL A 252 -5.37 -18.32 -12.82
C VAL A 252 -4.25 -18.26 -13.86
N TYR A 253 -3.24 -19.08 -13.66
CA TYR A 253 -2.08 -19.17 -14.54
C TYR A 253 -2.33 -20.22 -15.62
N VAL A 254 -2.11 -19.82 -16.86
CA VAL A 254 -2.34 -20.69 -18.02
C VAL A 254 -1.13 -20.71 -18.94
N PHE A 255 -0.96 -21.80 -19.65
CA PHE A 255 -0.02 -21.90 -20.75
C PHE A 255 -0.64 -22.56 -21.96
N ASN A 256 -0.10 -22.27 -23.13
CA ASN A 256 -0.48 -22.88 -24.39
C ASN A 256 0.78 -23.37 -25.13
N ILE A 257 0.62 -24.38 -25.98
CA ILE A 257 1.68 -24.99 -26.75
C ILE A 257 1.52 -24.60 -28.20
N LYS A 258 2.48 -23.85 -28.76
CA LYS A 258 2.37 -23.33 -30.13
C LYS A 258 2.53 -24.39 -31.21
N ASN A 259 3.57 -25.20 -31.16
CA ASN A 259 3.94 -26.10 -32.27
C ASN A 259 4.87 -27.26 -31.84
N ASN A 260 4.53 -28.05 -30.85
CA ASN A 260 5.45 -29.11 -30.45
C ASN A 260 4.77 -30.49 -30.48
N LYS A 261 5.17 -31.34 -31.43
CA LYS A 261 4.69 -32.74 -31.55
C LYS A 261 5.35 -33.68 -30.52
N ASN A 262 6.44 -33.28 -29.87
CA ASN A 262 7.23 -34.11 -28.95
C ASN A 262 7.51 -33.38 -27.63
N TYR A 263 6.48 -32.98 -26.87
CA TYR A 263 6.66 -32.41 -25.53
C TYR A 263 6.26 -33.42 -24.45
N ASP A 264 6.96 -33.34 -23.32
CA ASP A 264 6.54 -34.04 -22.09
C ASP A 264 5.68 -33.05 -21.24
N PRO A 265 4.36 -33.33 -21.13
CA PRO A 265 3.46 -32.45 -20.36
C PRO A 265 3.88 -32.29 -18.91
N ASN A 266 4.48 -33.35 -18.32
CA ASN A 266 4.89 -33.31 -16.91
C ASN A 266 6.10 -32.42 -16.72
N LYS A 267 7.09 -32.48 -17.62
CA LYS A 267 8.29 -31.64 -17.56
C LYS A 267 7.92 -30.15 -17.66
N ILE A 268 7.00 -29.81 -18.56
CA ILE A 268 6.57 -28.44 -18.80
C ILE A 268 5.70 -27.92 -17.66
N GLY A 269 4.78 -28.75 -17.17
CA GLY A 269 3.98 -28.39 -15.99
C GLY A 269 4.85 -28.08 -14.79
N LEU A 270 5.91 -28.86 -14.53
CA LEU A 270 6.86 -28.60 -13.45
C LEU A 270 7.65 -27.27 -13.66
N LEU A 271 8.03 -26.97 -14.90
CA LEU A 271 8.77 -25.77 -15.24
C LEU A 271 7.93 -24.52 -14.94
N PHE A 272 6.68 -24.49 -15.42
CA PHE A 272 5.77 -23.38 -15.13
C PHE A 272 5.34 -23.31 -13.67
N ASP A 273 5.17 -24.44 -12.99
CA ASP A 273 4.85 -24.46 -11.57
C ASP A 273 5.98 -23.83 -10.73
N ASN A 274 7.23 -24.14 -11.05
CA ASN A 274 8.40 -23.50 -10.42
C ASN A 274 8.48 -22.00 -10.72
N PHE A 275 8.20 -21.60 -11.95
CA PHE A 275 8.16 -20.19 -12.34
C PHE A 275 7.10 -19.42 -11.53
N VAL A 276 5.87 -19.93 -11.49
CA VAL A 276 4.76 -19.29 -10.80
C VAL A 276 4.99 -19.22 -9.29
N LYS A 277 5.56 -20.26 -8.68
CA LYS A 277 5.96 -20.21 -7.25
C LYS A 277 6.90 -19.03 -6.95
N ARG A 278 7.88 -18.82 -7.84
CA ARG A 278 8.84 -17.71 -7.70
C ARG A 278 8.19 -16.35 -7.95
N LEU A 279 7.31 -16.27 -8.93
CA LEU A 279 6.51 -15.06 -9.22
C LEU A 279 5.63 -14.67 -8.02
N GLU A 280 4.94 -15.65 -7.42
CA GLU A 280 4.13 -15.40 -6.23
C GLU A 280 4.98 -14.95 -5.03
N LEU A 281 6.15 -15.57 -4.81
CA LEU A 281 7.09 -15.14 -3.78
C LEU A 281 7.58 -13.70 -4.01
N PHE A 282 7.85 -13.33 -5.25
CA PHE A 282 8.23 -11.96 -5.62
C PHE A 282 7.12 -10.97 -5.29
N LEU A 283 5.88 -11.28 -5.70
CA LEU A 283 4.72 -10.40 -5.53
C LEU A 283 4.22 -10.33 -4.08
N SER A 284 4.42 -11.40 -3.30
CA SER A 284 4.03 -11.44 -1.88
C SER A 284 5.14 -11.00 -0.92
N TYR A 285 6.28 -10.53 -1.43
CA TYR A 285 7.39 -10.07 -0.58
C TYR A 285 6.96 -8.91 0.33
N LYS A 286 7.34 -9.02 1.62
CA LYS A 286 7.01 -8.02 2.64
C LYS A 286 8.19 -7.07 2.85
N ALA A 287 8.16 -5.90 2.25
CA ALA A 287 9.21 -4.91 2.45
C ALA A 287 9.12 -4.23 3.83
N ILE A 288 7.93 -3.82 4.26
CA ILE A 288 7.69 -3.12 5.53
C ILE A 288 6.34 -3.57 6.07
N ASN A 289 6.32 -4.68 6.78
CA ASN A 289 5.14 -5.25 7.46
C ASN A 289 3.89 -5.52 6.60
N SER A 290 3.93 -5.28 5.30
CA SER A 290 2.83 -5.58 4.36
C SER A 290 3.34 -6.27 3.11
N SER A 291 2.63 -7.31 2.66
CA SER A 291 2.83 -7.90 1.33
C SER A 291 2.43 -6.89 0.25
N VAL A 292 3.09 -6.97 -0.91
CA VAL A 292 2.70 -6.14 -2.06
C VAL A 292 1.29 -6.53 -2.51
N TYR A 293 1.09 -7.82 -2.74
CA TYR A 293 -0.21 -8.41 -3.08
C TYR A 293 -0.41 -9.72 -2.34
N GLU A 294 -1.66 -10.01 -1.98
CA GLU A 294 -2.11 -11.36 -1.65
C GLU A 294 -2.70 -11.97 -2.92
N ILE A 295 -2.30 -13.21 -3.22
CA ILE A 295 -2.68 -13.88 -4.48
C ILE A 295 -3.60 -15.04 -4.15
N ASP A 296 -4.81 -15.02 -4.72
CA ASP A 296 -5.77 -16.08 -4.63
C ASP A 296 -5.86 -16.85 -5.96
N THR A 297 -5.55 -18.13 -5.93
CA THR A 297 -5.58 -19.00 -7.10
C THR A 297 -6.68 -20.08 -7.03
N ARG A 298 -7.62 -19.95 -6.07
CA ARG A 298 -8.67 -20.97 -5.83
C ARG A 298 -9.69 -21.10 -6.96
N LEU A 299 -9.81 -20.11 -7.83
CA LEU A 299 -10.70 -20.14 -8.98
C LEU A 299 -10.18 -20.97 -10.16
N ARG A 300 -9.01 -21.62 -10.02
CA ARG A 300 -8.49 -22.53 -11.04
C ARG A 300 -9.31 -23.83 -11.10
N PRO A 301 -9.34 -24.54 -12.25
CA PRO A 301 -9.95 -25.85 -12.38
C PRO A 301 -9.53 -26.81 -11.26
N TYR A 302 -10.51 -27.46 -10.64
CA TYR A 302 -10.37 -28.32 -9.45
C TYR A 302 -9.91 -27.60 -8.17
N GLY A 303 -9.94 -26.25 -8.13
CA GLY A 303 -9.58 -25.48 -6.96
C GLY A 303 -8.19 -25.79 -6.41
N VAL A 304 -8.06 -25.95 -5.09
CA VAL A 304 -6.77 -26.18 -4.40
C VAL A 304 -6.13 -27.51 -4.82
N SER A 305 -6.91 -28.50 -5.25
CA SER A 305 -6.43 -29.82 -5.67
C SER A 305 -5.91 -29.85 -7.11
N GLY A 306 -6.25 -28.82 -7.91
CA GLY A 306 -5.82 -28.71 -9.30
C GLY A 306 -4.38 -28.21 -9.45
N ALA A 307 -3.81 -28.45 -10.64
CA ALA A 307 -2.50 -27.90 -11.00
C ALA A 307 -2.50 -26.37 -10.87
N LYS A 308 -1.39 -25.81 -10.40
CA LYS A 308 -1.27 -24.36 -10.23
C LYS A 308 -1.24 -23.61 -11.56
N VAL A 309 -0.56 -24.20 -12.55
CA VAL A 309 -0.52 -23.68 -13.92
C VAL A 309 -1.17 -24.71 -14.84
N ILE A 310 -2.10 -24.27 -15.68
CA ILE A 310 -3.00 -25.15 -16.43
C ILE A 310 -2.79 -24.96 -17.93
N ASN A 311 -2.72 -26.08 -18.65
CA ASN A 311 -2.78 -26.02 -20.11
C ASN A 311 -4.16 -25.50 -20.55
N LEU A 312 -4.18 -24.61 -21.55
CA LEU A 312 -5.40 -23.96 -22.03
C LEU A 312 -6.43 -24.97 -22.59
N ASP A 313 -6.00 -26.05 -23.22
CA ASP A 313 -6.93 -27.04 -23.75
C ASP A 313 -7.56 -27.88 -22.62
N ILE A 314 -6.80 -28.20 -21.58
CA ILE A 314 -7.32 -28.87 -20.37
C ILE A 314 -8.33 -27.93 -19.66
N MET A 315 -8.03 -26.63 -19.59
CA MET A 315 -8.94 -25.63 -19.02
C MET A 315 -10.25 -25.57 -19.82
N LYS A 316 -10.18 -25.51 -21.14
CA LYS A 316 -11.38 -25.51 -22.00
C LYS A 316 -12.23 -26.79 -21.79
N ASP A 317 -11.61 -27.97 -21.78
CA ASP A 317 -12.33 -29.22 -21.53
C ASP A 317 -13.01 -29.23 -20.16
N TYR A 318 -12.34 -28.76 -19.11
CA TYR A 318 -12.91 -28.63 -17.78
C TYR A 318 -14.17 -27.77 -17.77
N TYR A 319 -14.12 -26.58 -18.34
CA TYR A 319 -15.27 -25.67 -18.35
C TYR A 319 -16.42 -26.13 -19.23
N CYS A 320 -16.11 -26.93 -20.28
CA CYS A 320 -17.15 -27.56 -21.12
C CYS A 320 -17.85 -28.73 -20.44
N THR A 321 -17.13 -29.52 -19.66
CA THR A 321 -17.61 -30.87 -19.25
C THR A 321 -17.83 -31.03 -17.74
N LYS A 322 -17.04 -30.33 -16.88
CA LYS A 322 -16.97 -30.60 -15.44
C LYS A 322 -17.28 -29.45 -14.56
N ALA A 323 -17.08 -28.20 -15.05
CA ALA A 323 -17.22 -26.99 -14.24
C ALA A 323 -18.66 -26.78 -13.76
N TRP A 324 -18.80 -26.36 -12.51
CA TRP A 324 -20.06 -25.95 -11.93
C TRP A 324 -20.57 -24.64 -12.53
N ASN A 325 -21.87 -24.39 -12.45
CA ASN A 325 -22.47 -23.16 -13.00
C ASN A 325 -21.86 -21.89 -12.43
N TRP A 326 -21.52 -21.87 -11.15
CA TRP A 326 -20.89 -20.69 -10.53
C TRP A 326 -19.45 -20.44 -11.06
N GLU A 327 -18.69 -21.49 -11.37
CA GLU A 327 -17.38 -21.38 -12.00
C GLU A 327 -17.48 -20.81 -13.42
N LYS A 328 -18.47 -21.26 -14.18
CA LYS A 328 -18.78 -20.71 -15.52
C LYS A 328 -19.15 -19.23 -15.46
N LEU A 329 -19.95 -18.83 -14.45
CA LEU A 329 -20.28 -17.43 -14.21
C LEU A 329 -19.04 -16.60 -13.82
N ALA A 330 -18.15 -17.14 -13.00
CA ALA A 330 -16.90 -16.49 -12.67
C ALA A 330 -16.03 -16.30 -13.92
N LEU A 331 -15.90 -17.33 -14.76
CA LEU A 331 -15.14 -17.27 -16.01
C LEU A 331 -15.73 -16.24 -16.99
N ALA A 332 -17.05 -16.10 -17.05
CA ALA A 332 -17.69 -15.11 -17.94
C ALA A 332 -17.28 -13.65 -17.61
N GLY A 333 -16.88 -13.39 -16.36
CA GLY A 333 -16.36 -12.10 -15.93
C GLY A 333 -14.82 -11.99 -15.91
N ALA A 334 -14.12 -13.04 -16.31
CA ALA A 334 -12.67 -13.09 -16.31
C ALA A 334 -12.06 -12.42 -17.54
N GLN A 335 -10.83 -11.95 -17.43
CA GLN A 335 -10.07 -11.33 -18.52
C GLN A 335 -8.62 -11.80 -18.50
N LEU A 336 -8.02 -11.91 -19.69
CA LEU A 336 -6.58 -12.06 -19.81
C LEU A 336 -5.92 -10.74 -19.37
N VAL A 337 -5.22 -10.75 -18.24
CA VAL A 337 -4.58 -9.53 -17.69
C VAL A 337 -3.12 -9.41 -18.09
N VAL A 338 -2.45 -10.58 -18.30
CA VAL A 338 -1.08 -10.64 -18.83
C VAL A 338 -0.99 -11.83 -19.78
N GLY A 339 -0.25 -11.69 -20.88
CA GLY A 339 -0.06 -12.70 -21.91
C GLY A 339 -0.49 -12.22 -23.28
N SER A 340 -0.25 -13.03 -24.28
CA SER A 340 -0.59 -12.78 -25.69
C SER A 340 -1.51 -13.87 -26.24
#